data_441b6f5f4503261584332860cc603581
#
_entry.id   441b6f5f4503261584332860cc603581
#
_cell.length_a   1.000
_cell.length_b   1.000
_cell.length_c   1.000
_cell.angle_alpha   90.00
_cell.angle_beta   90.00
_cell.angle_gamma   90.00
#
_symmetry.space_group_name_H-M   'P 1'
#
loop_
_entity.id
_entity.type
_entity.pdbx_description
1 polymer ?
#
loop_
_entity_poly.entity_id
_entity_poly.type
_entity_poly.pdbx_seq_one_letter_code
_entity_poly.pdbx_strand_id
1 'polypeptide(L)'
;MLSNSAICIIGGYDELSKSLFKILRNKYKSTIFINLLSTIHHNKNLYNYNIFELKKILELLKKRNVKDIIFLGKIARPNLSNFKNDGIVENYIPKLVAAYKKGDGAVLDAVVDIFKEHNFRAASPFKYCKDLSLSNSDVLKKYKKEDIIDIKKSSELLDALSEFDNAQSVVCAEGYIIAIEAVEGTDALLHRSRQLRKDLDQFKTKSGFLVKKIKKSQSRFIDLPVVGPRTISLIKKANLKGLAIDIKNTLIYKKGDFLRL
;
A
#
# COMPACT_ATOMS: atom_id res chain seq x y z
N MET A 1 -0.36 -16.98 24.72
CA MET A 1 0.22 -18.06 23.90
C MET A 1 0.22 -17.61 22.44
N LEU A 2 1.39 -17.44 21.81
CA LEU A 2 1.49 -17.14 20.38
C LEU A 2 1.03 -18.39 19.63
N SER A 3 -0.03 -18.29 18.84
CA SER A 3 -0.58 -19.42 18.08
C SER A 3 0.51 -20.05 17.21
N ASN A 4 0.60 -21.38 17.20
CA ASN A 4 1.53 -22.16 16.36
C ASN A 4 1.25 -22.03 14.83
N SER A 5 0.33 -21.15 14.42
CA SER A 5 -0.03 -20.95 13.03
C SER A 5 0.99 -20.05 12.32
N ALA A 6 1.38 -20.46 11.12
CA ALA A 6 2.29 -19.69 10.28
C ALA A 6 1.58 -18.44 9.71
N ILE A 7 2.38 -17.40 9.45
CA ILE A 7 1.96 -16.17 8.76
C ILE A 7 2.52 -16.24 7.34
N CYS A 8 1.73 -15.85 6.35
CA CYS A 8 2.19 -15.68 4.98
C CYS A 8 2.13 -14.22 4.55
N ILE A 9 3.18 -13.73 3.90
CA ILE A 9 3.12 -12.50 3.12
C ILE A 9 2.95 -12.91 1.66
N ILE A 10 1.96 -12.33 0.97
CA ILE A 10 1.74 -12.54 -0.47
C ILE A 10 1.84 -11.20 -1.19
N GLY A 11 2.69 -11.13 -2.20
CA GLY A 11 2.85 -9.92 -3.02
C GLY A 11 4.20 -9.85 -3.73
N GLY A 12 4.59 -8.66 -4.16
CA GLY A 12 5.91 -8.42 -4.74
C GLY A 12 7.00 -8.37 -3.67
N TYR A 13 8.13 -8.99 -3.94
CA TYR A 13 9.27 -9.00 -3.04
C TYR A 13 10.10 -7.72 -3.21
N ASP A 14 9.50 -6.56 -2.89
CA ASP A 14 10.09 -5.23 -2.90
C ASP A 14 10.73 -4.85 -1.54
N GLU A 15 11.31 -3.67 -1.44
CA GLU A 15 12.03 -3.23 -0.24
C GLU A 15 11.16 -3.21 1.04
N LEU A 16 9.91 -2.79 0.94
CA LEU A 16 8.98 -2.76 2.07
C LEU A 16 8.63 -4.17 2.52
N SER A 17 8.21 -5.00 1.58
CA SER A 17 7.79 -6.37 1.84
C SER A 17 8.95 -7.26 2.32
N LYS A 18 10.17 -7.07 1.79
CA LYS A 18 11.41 -7.68 2.29
C LYS A 18 11.68 -7.30 3.75
N SER A 19 11.55 -6.00 4.06
CA SER A 19 11.75 -5.50 5.42
C SER A 19 10.77 -6.14 6.40
N LEU A 20 9.48 -6.16 6.06
CA LEU A 20 8.46 -6.82 6.89
C LEU A 20 8.73 -8.32 7.03
N PHE A 21 9.08 -9.01 5.95
CA PHE A 21 9.39 -10.43 5.98
C PHE A 21 10.54 -10.74 6.94
N LYS A 22 11.63 -9.95 6.90
CA LYS A 22 12.76 -10.07 7.81
C LYS A 22 12.34 -9.88 9.28
N ILE A 23 11.55 -8.84 9.57
CA ILE A 23 11.04 -8.56 10.93
C ILE A 23 10.17 -9.72 11.42
N LEU A 24 9.21 -10.16 10.60
CA LEU A 24 8.29 -11.22 10.99
C LEU A 24 9.00 -12.55 11.17
N ARG A 25 9.99 -12.91 10.34
CA ARG A 25 10.77 -14.15 10.52
C ARG A 25 11.56 -14.18 11.81
N ASN A 26 12.08 -13.05 12.26
CA ASN A 26 12.79 -12.99 13.54
C ASN A 26 11.84 -13.26 14.72
N LYS A 27 10.60 -12.80 14.63
CA LYS A 27 9.59 -12.93 15.68
C LYS A 27 8.77 -14.22 15.57
N TYR A 28 8.47 -14.65 14.33
CA TYR A 28 7.63 -15.82 14.00
C TYR A 28 8.39 -16.70 13.00
N LYS A 29 9.12 -17.69 13.47
CA LYS A 29 10.04 -18.54 12.67
C LYS A 29 9.36 -19.27 11.50
N SER A 30 8.05 -19.54 11.60
CA SER A 30 7.22 -20.18 10.59
C SER A 30 6.71 -19.22 9.49
N THR A 31 7.08 -17.93 9.52
CA THR A 31 6.70 -16.98 8.49
C THR A 31 7.22 -17.40 7.13
N ILE A 32 6.35 -17.36 6.11
CA ILE A 32 6.70 -17.60 4.71
C ILE A 32 6.36 -16.39 3.86
N PHE A 33 7.00 -16.29 2.68
CA PHE A 33 6.73 -15.27 1.67
C PHE A 33 6.40 -15.95 0.34
N ILE A 34 5.33 -15.51 -0.31
CA ILE A 34 4.97 -15.88 -1.68
C ILE A 34 5.16 -14.65 -2.57
N ASN A 35 6.20 -14.70 -3.41
CA ASN A 35 6.48 -13.68 -4.39
C ASN A 35 5.70 -13.95 -5.68
N LEU A 36 4.93 -12.96 -6.12
CA LEU A 36 4.11 -13.01 -7.32
C LEU A 36 4.71 -12.19 -8.50
N LEU A 37 5.90 -11.61 -8.32
CA LEU A 37 6.60 -10.95 -9.41
C LEU A 37 7.36 -11.98 -10.26
N SER A 38 7.58 -11.64 -11.54
CA SER A 38 8.37 -12.47 -12.47
C SER A 38 9.84 -12.62 -12.05
N THR A 39 10.36 -11.69 -11.28
CA THR A 39 11.73 -11.78 -10.75
C THR A 39 11.81 -12.87 -9.70
N ILE A 40 12.61 -13.88 -9.97
CA ILE A 40 12.84 -15.00 -9.05
C ILE A 40 13.80 -14.57 -7.95
N HIS A 41 13.44 -14.85 -6.72
CA HIS A 41 14.28 -14.62 -5.55
C HIS A 41 14.52 -15.92 -4.80
N HIS A 42 15.74 -16.09 -4.27
CA HIS A 42 16.12 -17.26 -3.49
C HIS A 42 16.34 -16.85 -2.03
N ASN A 43 15.49 -17.36 -1.15
CA ASN A 43 15.66 -17.20 0.30
C ASN A 43 14.93 -18.35 1.02
N LYS A 44 15.35 -18.66 2.22
CA LYS A 44 14.66 -19.66 3.06
C LYS A 44 13.23 -19.17 3.37
N ASN A 45 12.23 -20.01 3.15
CA ASN A 45 10.81 -19.72 3.31
C ASN A 45 10.24 -18.68 2.32
N LEU A 46 10.93 -18.42 1.21
CA LEU A 46 10.43 -17.61 0.10
C LEU A 46 10.12 -18.55 -1.08
N TYR A 47 8.94 -18.38 -1.65
CA TYR A 47 8.42 -19.17 -2.75
C TYR A 47 8.04 -18.23 -3.88
N ASN A 48 8.37 -18.59 -5.12
CA ASN A 48 8.02 -17.81 -6.31
C ASN A 48 6.92 -18.56 -7.05
N TYR A 49 5.79 -17.90 -7.27
CA TYR A 49 4.66 -18.42 -8.01
C TYR A 49 4.15 -17.39 -9.01
N ASN A 50 3.54 -17.87 -10.08
CA ASN A 50 2.74 -17.04 -10.93
C ASN A 50 1.39 -16.78 -10.25
N ILE A 51 0.78 -15.63 -10.49
CA ILE A 51 -0.53 -15.26 -9.93
C ILE A 51 -1.65 -16.26 -10.31
N PHE A 52 -1.49 -16.98 -11.44
CA PHE A 52 -2.42 -18.01 -11.91
C PHE A 52 -2.17 -19.41 -11.33
N GLU A 53 -1.15 -19.59 -10.49
CA GLU A 53 -0.87 -20.86 -9.82
C GLU A 53 -1.59 -20.96 -8.47
N LEU A 54 -2.89 -20.61 -8.46
CA LEU A 54 -3.70 -20.54 -7.22
C LEU A 54 -3.74 -21.87 -6.49
N LYS A 55 -3.89 -22.99 -7.19
CA LYS A 55 -3.89 -24.33 -6.60
C LYS A 55 -2.63 -24.59 -5.80
N LYS A 56 -1.45 -24.36 -6.40
CA LYS A 56 -0.16 -24.58 -5.75
C LYS A 56 0.03 -23.66 -4.53
N ILE A 57 -0.43 -22.40 -4.64
CA ILE A 57 -0.40 -21.44 -3.54
C ILE A 57 -1.24 -21.96 -2.38
N LEU A 58 -2.48 -22.39 -2.62
CA LEU A 58 -3.39 -22.89 -1.60
C LEU A 58 -2.85 -24.18 -0.94
N GLU A 59 -2.29 -25.10 -1.72
CA GLU A 59 -1.65 -26.33 -1.22
C GLU A 59 -0.45 -25.99 -0.30
N LEU A 60 0.42 -25.05 -0.70
CA LEU A 60 1.54 -24.60 0.12
C LEU A 60 1.04 -24.00 1.44
N LEU A 61 0.05 -23.12 1.39
CA LEU A 61 -0.50 -22.46 2.57
C LEU A 61 -1.07 -23.49 3.57
N LYS A 62 -1.81 -24.50 3.08
CA LYS A 62 -2.33 -25.60 3.88
C LYS A 62 -1.18 -26.44 4.48
N LYS A 63 -0.21 -26.86 3.68
CA LYS A 63 0.99 -27.63 4.10
C LYS A 63 1.77 -26.91 5.18
N ARG A 64 1.85 -25.57 5.13
CA ARG A 64 2.55 -24.73 6.10
C ARG A 64 1.71 -24.30 7.30
N ASN A 65 0.46 -24.79 7.40
CA ASN A 65 -0.49 -24.43 8.45
C ASN A 65 -0.65 -22.90 8.61
N VAL A 66 -0.71 -22.18 7.46
CA VAL A 66 -0.96 -20.74 7.44
C VAL A 66 -2.40 -20.48 7.84
N LYS A 67 -2.62 -19.44 8.63
CA LYS A 67 -3.95 -18.94 8.98
C LYS A 67 -4.15 -17.49 8.54
N ASP A 68 -3.12 -16.68 8.72
CA ASP A 68 -3.18 -15.25 8.42
C ASP A 68 -2.29 -14.93 7.22
N ILE A 69 -2.87 -14.19 6.26
CA ILE A 69 -2.18 -13.70 5.05
C ILE A 69 -2.09 -12.19 5.11
N ILE A 70 -0.90 -11.65 4.93
CA ILE A 70 -0.65 -10.23 4.76
C ILE A 70 -0.39 -9.97 3.28
N PHE A 71 -1.24 -9.16 2.64
CA PHE A 71 -1.05 -8.73 1.27
C PHE A 71 -0.19 -7.47 1.26
N LEU A 72 1.04 -7.55 0.76
CA LEU A 72 1.99 -6.44 0.78
C LEU A 72 3.01 -6.54 -0.36
N GLY A 73 3.34 -5.41 -0.94
CA GLY A 73 4.25 -5.29 -2.07
C GLY A 73 3.51 -5.11 -3.40
N LYS A 74 4.17 -4.50 -4.36
CA LYS A 74 3.61 -4.25 -5.69
C LYS A 74 3.35 -5.57 -6.40
N ILE A 75 2.18 -5.72 -6.99
CA ILE A 75 1.83 -6.82 -7.88
C ILE A 75 1.58 -6.20 -9.26
N ALA A 76 2.23 -6.75 -10.30
CA ALA A 76 1.93 -6.35 -11.66
C ALA A 76 0.51 -6.81 -12.03
N ARG A 77 -0.21 -5.98 -12.78
CA ARG A 77 -1.50 -6.39 -13.35
C ARG A 77 -1.29 -7.66 -14.18
N PRO A 78 -2.04 -8.74 -13.93
CA PRO A 78 -1.86 -9.99 -14.64
C PRO A 78 -2.19 -9.81 -16.13
N ASN A 79 -1.30 -10.27 -16.99
CA ASN A 79 -1.61 -10.38 -18.40
C ASN A 79 -2.41 -11.68 -18.61
N LEU A 80 -3.70 -11.53 -18.93
CA LEU A 80 -4.61 -12.66 -19.12
C LEU A 80 -4.21 -13.57 -20.28
N SER A 81 -3.39 -13.10 -21.25
CA SER A 81 -2.85 -13.96 -22.31
C SER A 81 -1.90 -15.04 -21.77
N ASN A 82 -1.33 -14.84 -20.59
CA ASN A 82 -0.46 -15.80 -19.91
C ASN A 82 -1.21 -16.73 -18.97
N PHE A 83 -2.55 -16.70 -19.04
CA PHE A 83 -3.40 -17.56 -18.22
C PHE A 83 -3.11 -19.04 -18.50
N LYS A 84 -2.83 -19.79 -17.45
CA LYS A 84 -2.75 -21.24 -17.48
C LYS A 84 -3.78 -21.78 -16.49
N ASN A 85 -4.61 -22.66 -16.99
CA ASN A 85 -5.57 -23.37 -16.15
C ASN A 85 -4.82 -24.25 -15.15
N ASP A 86 -5.13 -24.11 -13.85
CA ASP A 86 -4.54 -24.91 -12.77
C ASP A 86 -5.58 -25.85 -12.08
N GLY A 87 -6.82 -25.91 -12.60
CA GLY A 87 -7.92 -26.70 -12.07
C GLY A 87 -8.73 -26.01 -10.97
N ILE A 88 -8.34 -24.80 -10.54
CA ILE A 88 -9.04 -24.02 -9.52
C ILE A 88 -9.28 -22.58 -9.96
N VAL A 89 -8.27 -21.94 -10.53
CA VAL A 89 -8.29 -20.49 -10.83
C VAL A 89 -9.39 -20.12 -11.83
N GLU A 90 -9.73 -21.03 -12.76
CA GLU A 90 -10.81 -20.80 -13.74
C GLU A 90 -12.17 -20.57 -13.10
N ASN A 91 -12.46 -21.16 -11.94
CA ASN A 91 -13.70 -20.96 -11.22
C ASN A 91 -13.86 -19.51 -10.74
N TYR A 92 -12.76 -18.78 -10.61
CA TYR A 92 -12.73 -17.41 -10.13
C TYR A 92 -12.61 -16.36 -11.25
N ILE A 93 -12.38 -16.78 -12.50
CA ILE A 93 -12.27 -15.86 -13.64
C ILE A 93 -13.48 -14.96 -13.78
N PRO A 94 -14.75 -15.46 -13.74
CA PRO A 94 -15.91 -14.57 -13.85
C PRO A 94 -15.94 -13.50 -12.75
N LYS A 95 -15.61 -13.89 -11.51
CA LYS A 95 -15.53 -12.97 -10.36
C LYS A 95 -14.44 -11.92 -10.56
N LEU A 96 -13.26 -12.32 -11.01
CA LEU A 96 -12.12 -11.41 -11.24
C LEU A 96 -12.37 -10.47 -12.42
N VAL A 97 -12.98 -10.95 -13.52
CA VAL A 97 -13.35 -10.13 -14.68
C VAL A 97 -14.42 -9.10 -14.29
N ALA A 98 -15.41 -9.48 -13.50
CA ALA A 98 -16.43 -8.55 -12.99
C ALA A 98 -15.82 -7.48 -12.08
N ALA A 99 -14.85 -7.86 -11.23
CA ALA A 99 -14.12 -6.95 -10.37
C ALA A 99 -13.21 -5.99 -11.17
N TYR A 100 -12.53 -6.50 -12.20
CA TYR A 100 -11.65 -5.70 -13.07
C TYR A 100 -12.36 -4.51 -13.72
N LYS A 101 -13.64 -4.68 -14.09
CA LYS A 101 -14.48 -3.61 -14.66
C LYS A 101 -14.79 -2.49 -13.65
N LYS A 102 -14.65 -2.77 -12.34
CA LYS A 102 -14.95 -1.82 -11.25
C LYS A 102 -13.72 -1.05 -10.75
N GLY A 103 -12.51 -1.51 -11.07
CA GLY A 103 -11.26 -0.90 -10.65
C GLY A 103 -10.33 -1.85 -9.89
N ASP A 104 -9.10 -1.37 -9.62
CA ASP A 104 -8.06 -2.18 -9.00
C ASP A 104 -8.41 -2.59 -7.56
N GLY A 105 -9.06 -1.72 -6.79
CA GLY A 105 -9.52 -2.03 -5.43
C GLY A 105 -10.50 -3.21 -5.40
N ALA A 106 -11.45 -3.25 -6.34
CA ALA A 106 -12.40 -4.35 -6.44
C ALA A 106 -11.72 -5.69 -6.79
N VAL A 107 -10.69 -5.66 -7.63
CA VAL A 107 -9.88 -6.86 -7.94
C VAL A 107 -9.18 -7.38 -6.70
N LEU A 108 -8.57 -6.47 -5.93
CA LEU A 108 -7.87 -6.83 -4.70
C LEU A 108 -8.83 -7.40 -3.64
N ASP A 109 -10.02 -6.83 -3.49
CA ASP A 109 -11.05 -7.37 -2.60
C ASP A 109 -11.53 -8.75 -3.05
N ALA A 110 -11.71 -8.97 -4.35
CA ALA A 110 -12.05 -10.28 -4.89
C ALA A 110 -10.97 -11.33 -4.58
N VAL A 111 -9.67 -10.95 -4.66
CA VAL A 111 -8.56 -11.83 -4.26
C VAL A 111 -8.63 -12.17 -2.78
N VAL A 112 -8.85 -11.19 -1.91
CA VAL A 112 -9.01 -11.43 -0.46
C VAL A 112 -10.16 -12.41 -0.19
N ASP A 113 -11.27 -12.25 -0.89
CA ASP A 113 -12.45 -13.12 -0.72
C ASP A 113 -12.17 -14.55 -1.19
N ILE A 114 -11.42 -14.75 -2.29
CA ILE A 114 -10.99 -16.08 -2.72
C ILE A 114 -10.21 -16.79 -1.60
N PHE A 115 -9.26 -16.11 -0.96
CA PHE A 115 -8.52 -16.72 0.14
C PHE A 115 -9.41 -17.00 1.37
N LYS A 116 -10.41 -16.14 1.64
CA LYS A 116 -11.39 -16.38 2.72
C LYS A 116 -12.25 -17.62 2.45
N GLU A 117 -12.69 -17.83 1.21
CA GLU A 117 -13.44 -19.04 0.79
C GLU A 117 -12.64 -20.32 1.07
N HIS A 118 -11.30 -20.23 1.03
CA HIS A 118 -10.39 -21.33 1.39
C HIS A 118 -9.96 -21.36 2.86
N ASN A 119 -10.68 -20.64 3.75
CA ASN A 119 -10.45 -20.57 5.21
C ASN A 119 -9.15 -19.88 5.62
N PHE A 120 -8.58 -18.99 4.80
CA PHE A 120 -7.52 -18.09 5.18
C PHE A 120 -8.06 -16.72 5.58
N ARG A 121 -7.36 -16.03 6.48
CA ARG A 121 -7.75 -14.70 6.94
C ARG A 121 -6.80 -13.65 6.39
N ALA A 122 -7.34 -12.62 5.73
CA ALA A 122 -6.55 -11.41 5.45
C ALA A 122 -6.23 -10.70 6.78
N ALA A 123 -4.98 -10.34 6.97
CA ALA A 123 -4.50 -9.71 8.19
C ALA A 123 -3.77 -8.41 7.89
N SER A 124 -4.05 -7.39 8.70
CA SER A 124 -3.31 -6.13 8.62
C SER A 124 -1.85 -6.33 9.06
N PRO A 125 -0.86 -5.75 8.36
CA PRO A 125 0.53 -5.77 8.79
C PRO A 125 0.73 -5.13 10.16
N PHE A 126 -0.09 -4.17 10.57
CA PHE A 126 -0.03 -3.53 11.90
C PHE A 126 -0.29 -4.49 13.06
N LYS A 127 -1.06 -5.57 12.83
CA LYS A 127 -1.31 -6.62 13.83
C LYS A 127 0.00 -7.28 14.28
N TYR A 128 0.96 -7.40 13.38
CA TYR A 128 2.18 -8.15 13.59
C TYR A 128 3.43 -7.27 13.76
N CYS A 129 3.41 -6.06 13.21
CA CYS A 129 4.55 -5.13 13.23
C CYS A 129 4.07 -3.70 13.53
N LYS A 130 4.14 -3.30 14.80
CA LYS A 130 3.78 -1.93 15.24
C LYS A 130 4.77 -0.88 14.73
N ASP A 131 5.99 -1.26 14.37
CA ASP A 131 7.01 -0.34 13.85
C ASP A 131 6.64 0.21 12.46
N LEU A 132 5.63 -0.37 11.81
CA LEU A 132 5.08 0.16 10.55
C LEU A 132 4.05 1.28 10.76
N SER A 133 3.75 1.67 11.99
CA SER A 133 2.79 2.72 12.31
C SER A 133 3.42 3.87 13.09
N LEU A 134 2.79 5.05 13.02
CA LEU A 134 3.08 6.17 13.91
C LEU A 134 2.13 6.13 15.12
N SER A 135 2.64 6.64 16.25
CA SER A 135 1.83 6.97 17.42
C SER A 135 1.50 8.47 17.43
N ASN A 136 0.56 8.88 18.27
CA ASN A 136 0.24 10.30 18.42
C ASN A 136 1.44 11.14 18.90
N SER A 137 2.38 10.53 19.63
CA SER A 137 3.62 11.19 20.06
C SER A 137 4.62 11.45 18.94
N ASP A 138 4.54 10.67 17.84
CA ASP A 138 5.39 10.85 16.67
C ASP A 138 4.91 12.01 15.76
N VAL A 139 3.72 12.57 16.04
CA VAL A 139 3.08 13.59 15.19
C VAL A 139 3.60 14.97 15.56
N LEU A 140 4.22 15.67 14.62
CA LEU A 140 4.62 17.06 14.75
C LEU A 140 3.37 17.96 14.60
N LYS A 141 3.02 18.69 15.66
CA LYS A 141 1.82 19.55 15.70
C LYS A 141 2.13 21.02 15.33
N LYS A 142 3.15 21.28 14.53
CA LYS A 142 3.49 22.65 14.11
C LYS A 142 2.79 22.98 12.78
N TYR A 143 1.53 23.36 12.85
CA TYR A 143 0.75 23.81 11.69
C TYR A 143 -0.07 25.06 12.07
N LYS A 144 -0.33 25.91 11.08
CA LYS A 144 -1.16 27.10 11.18
C LYS A 144 -2.62 26.77 10.82
N LYS A 145 -3.55 27.72 11.07
CA LYS A 145 -4.97 27.55 10.67
C LYS A 145 -5.12 27.36 9.15
N GLU A 146 -4.34 28.08 8.34
CA GLU A 146 -4.33 27.99 6.89
C GLU A 146 -3.91 26.58 6.41
N ASP A 147 -2.95 25.95 7.11
CA ASP A 147 -2.48 24.59 6.81
C ASP A 147 -3.61 23.56 7.00
N ILE A 148 -4.49 23.78 7.99
CA ILE A 148 -5.66 22.92 8.23
C ILE A 148 -6.65 23.02 7.06
N ILE A 149 -6.83 24.20 6.47
CA ILE A 149 -7.72 24.41 5.32
C ILE A 149 -7.22 23.55 4.15
N ASP A 150 -5.92 23.59 3.83
CA ASP A 150 -5.31 22.80 2.75
C ASP A 150 -5.48 21.30 3.00
N ILE A 151 -5.21 20.85 4.22
CA ILE A 151 -5.33 19.43 4.60
C ILE A 151 -6.78 18.97 4.51
N LYS A 152 -7.73 19.76 5.02
CA LYS A 152 -9.15 19.44 5.01
C LYS A 152 -9.68 19.35 3.57
N LYS A 153 -9.40 20.38 2.73
CA LYS A 153 -9.78 20.41 1.34
C LYS A 153 -9.26 19.18 0.57
N SER A 154 -7.99 18.85 0.77
CA SER A 154 -7.38 17.67 0.16
C SER A 154 -8.03 16.36 0.62
N SER A 155 -8.34 16.25 1.92
CA SER A 155 -8.99 15.07 2.48
C SER A 155 -10.40 14.88 1.95
N GLU A 156 -11.18 15.94 1.83
CA GLU A 156 -12.53 15.94 1.25
C GLU A 156 -12.52 15.56 -0.24
N LEU A 157 -11.53 16.08 -0.98
CA LEU A 157 -11.35 15.73 -2.39
C LEU A 157 -11.00 14.25 -2.55
N LEU A 158 -10.08 13.70 -1.73
CA LEU A 158 -9.75 12.28 -1.76
C LEU A 158 -10.96 11.41 -1.41
N ASP A 159 -11.82 11.86 -0.50
CA ASP A 159 -13.06 11.17 -0.16
C ASP A 159 -14.04 11.12 -1.34
N ALA A 160 -14.19 12.20 -2.07
CA ALA A 160 -15.02 12.25 -3.28
C ALA A 160 -14.45 11.35 -4.41
N LEU A 161 -13.14 11.39 -4.62
CA LEU A 161 -12.47 10.56 -5.64
C LEU A 161 -12.47 9.07 -5.31
N SER A 162 -12.69 8.69 -4.04
CA SER A 162 -12.79 7.29 -3.62
C SER A 162 -13.91 6.53 -4.34
N GLU A 163 -14.98 7.21 -4.74
CA GLU A 163 -16.10 6.61 -5.48
C GLU A 163 -15.68 6.10 -6.86
N PHE A 164 -14.64 6.71 -7.44
CA PHE A 164 -14.06 6.31 -8.73
C PHE A 164 -12.85 5.37 -8.58
N ASP A 165 -12.61 4.85 -7.38
CA ASP A 165 -11.41 4.03 -7.05
C ASP A 165 -10.09 4.72 -7.46
N ASN A 166 -10.05 6.06 -7.42
CA ASN A 166 -8.92 6.86 -7.86
C ASN A 166 -8.30 7.62 -6.68
N ALA A 167 -7.02 7.95 -6.81
CA ALA A 167 -6.20 8.78 -5.94
C ALA A 167 -6.12 8.32 -4.47
N GLN A 168 -4.90 8.29 -3.95
CA GLN A 168 -4.60 8.18 -2.52
C GLN A 168 -3.84 9.40 -1.99
N SER A 169 -3.40 10.29 -2.89
CA SER A 169 -2.61 11.47 -2.51
C SER A 169 -3.03 12.71 -3.30
N VAL A 170 -2.98 13.84 -2.62
CA VAL A 170 -3.23 15.18 -3.19
C VAL A 170 -2.17 16.14 -2.66
N VAL A 171 -1.69 17.04 -3.50
CA VAL A 171 -0.88 18.19 -3.10
C VAL A 171 -1.77 19.43 -3.14
N CYS A 172 -1.89 20.10 -1.99
CA CYS A 172 -2.60 21.37 -1.85
C CYS A 172 -1.69 22.41 -1.21
N ALA A 173 -1.74 23.64 -1.69
CA ALA A 173 -1.01 24.77 -1.13
C ALA A 173 -1.83 26.05 -1.28
N GLU A 174 -1.95 26.83 -0.20
CA GLU A 174 -2.60 28.13 -0.17
C GLU A 174 -4.05 28.09 -0.73
N GLY A 175 -4.76 27.02 -0.41
CA GLY A 175 -6.14 26.79 -0.87
C GLY A 175 -6.27 26.22 -2.29
N TYR A 176 -5.16 26.03 -3.02
CA TYR A 176 -5.18 25.49 -4.39
C TYR A 176 -4.77 24.02 -4.41
N ILE A 177 -5.53 23.19 -5.12
CA ILE A 177 -5.11 21.84 -5.48
C ILE A 177 -4.07 21.95 -6.60
N ILE A 178 -2.83 21.64 -6.27
CA ILE A 178 -1.71 21.68 -7.21
C ILE A 178 -1.70 20.46 -8.11
N ALA A 179 -1.91 19.27 -7.49
CA ALA A 179 -1.91 18.02 -8.24
C ALA A 179 -2.63 16.92 -7.47
N ILE A 180 -3.23 16.00 -8.21
CA ILE A 180 -3.92 14.80 -7.71
C ILE A 180 -3.17 13.59 -8.24
N GLU A 181 -2.94 12.58 -7.38
CA GLU A 181 -2.34 11.31 -7.78
C GLU A 181 -3.29 10.55 -8.72
N ALA A 182 -2.75 10.01 -9.78
CA ALA A 182 -3.43 9.08 -10.66
C ALA A 182 -2.61 7.78 -10.75
N VAL A 183 -2.56 7.15 -11.92
CA VAL A 183 -1.83 5.90 -12.17
C VAL A 183 -0.31 6.03 -11.99
N GLU A 184 0.22 7.26 -12.05
CA GLU A 184 1.65 7.55 -11.94
C GLU A 184 2.25 7.31 -10.54
N GLY A 185 1.42 7.34 -9.49
CA GLY A 185 1.83 7.15 -8.10
C GLY A 185 2.45 8.40 -7.43
N THR A 186 2.63 8.32 -6.11
CA THR A 186 2.99 9.46 -5.24
C THR A 186 4.33 10.13 -5.61
N ASP A 187 5.34 9.35 -6.01
CA ASP A 187 6.65 9.93 -6.34
C ASP A 187 6.56 10.83 -7.59
N ALA A 188 5.88 10.38 -8.64
CA ALA A 188 5.67 11.16 -9.86
C ALA A 188 4.75 12.36 -9.61
N LEU A 189 3.70 12.20 -8.79
CA LEU A 189 2.89 13.33 -8.31
C LEU A 189 3.76 14.43 -7.70
N LEU A 190 4.68 14.08 -6.80
CA LEU A 190 5.56 15.05 -6.14
C LEU A 190 6.56 15.70 -7.11
N HIS A 191 7.07 14.96 -8.09
CA HIS A 191 7.90 15.52 -9.15
C HIS A 191 7.12 16.53 -10.00
N ARG A 192 5.88 16.18 -10.42
CA ARG A 192 5.00 17.08 -11.18
C ARG A 192 4.62 18.32 -10.36
N SER A 193 4.29 18.14 -9.08
CA SER A 193 3.98 19.25 -8.18
C SER A 193 5.15 20.22 -8.04
N ARG A 194 6.40 19.71 -7.97
CA ARG A 194 7.60 20.55 -7.95
C ARG A 194 7.72 21.39 -9.21
N GLN A 195 7.45 20.81 -10.38
CA GLN A 195 7.52 21.55 -11.65
C GLN A 195 6.45 22.65 -11.71
N LEU A 196 5.19 22.29 -11.48
CA LEU A 196 4.07 23.25 -11.49
C LEU A 196 4.31 24.42 -10.53
N ARG A 197 4.86 24.16 -9.35
CA ARG A 197 5.16 25.20 -8.36
C ARG A 197 6.30 26.13 -8.77
N LYS A 198 7.24 25.71 -9.62
CA LYS A 198 8.27 26.58 -10.18
C LYS A 198 7.71 27.54 -11.23
N ASP A 199 6.74 27.04 -12.00
CA ASP A 199 6.15 27.78 -13.11
C ASP A 199 5.12 28.82 -12.63
N LEU A 200 4.67 28.71 -11.37
CA LEU A 200 3.67 29.57 -10.75
C LEU A 200 4.30 30.44 -9.65
N ASP A 201 4.44 31.73 -9.90
CA ASP A 201 5.12 32.69 -9.01
C ASP A 201 4.55 32.71 -7.59
N GLN A 202 3.26 32.52 -7.43
CA GLN A 202 2.56 32.53 -6.15
C GLN A 202 3.03 31.40 -5.17
N PHE A 203 3.67 30.33 -5.67
CA PHE A 203 4.12 29.21 -4.86
C PHE A 203 5.63 29.19 -4.62
N LYS A 204 6.33 30.29 -4.77
CA LYS A 204 7.79 30.39 -4.53
C LYS A 204 8.17 30.13 -3.07
N THR A 205 7.31 30.48 -2.12
CA THR A 205 7.54 30.24 -0.71
C THR A 205 7.21 28.79 -0.33
N LYS A 206 7.84 28.31 0.75
CA LYS A 206 7.56 26.99 1.31
C LYS A 206 6.14 26.93 1.87
N SER A 207 5.21 26.24 1.19
CA SER A 207 3.79 26.19 1.54
C SER A 207 3.15 24.87 1.13
N GLY A 208 1.99 24.54 1.74
CA GLY A 208 1.16 23.41 1.37
C GLY A 208 1.64 22.05 1.87
N PHE A 209 0.84 21.05 1.60
CA PHE A 209 1.00 19.68 2.11
C PHE A 209 0.78 18.64 1.03
N LEU A 210 1.51 17.53 1.12
CA LEU A 210 1.06 16.26 0.59
C LEU A 210 0.06 15.68 1.59
N VAL A 211 -1.17 15.43 1.17
CA VAL A 211 -2.15 14.68 1.96
C VAL A 211 -2.30 13.29 1.37
N LYS A 212 -2.11 12.25 2.20
CA LYS A 212 -2.22 10.87 1.77
C LYS A 212 -3.07 10.08 2.75
N LYS A 213 -4.09 9.39 2.23
CA LYS A 213 -5.01 8.58 3.05
C LYS A 213 -5.54 7.38 2.29
N ILE A 214 -6.06 6.42 3.02
CA ILE A 214 -6.79 5.27 2.46
C ILE A 214 -8.09 5.74 1.81
N LYS A 215 -8.51 5.13 0.71
CA LYS A 215 -9.82 5.37 0.09
C LYS A 215 -10.94 4.86 1.01
N LYS A 216 -12.12 5.52 1.01
CA LYS A 216 -13.25 5.15 1.90
C LYS A 216 -13.72 3.71 1.74
N SER A 217 -13.78 3.24 0.48
CA SER A 217 -14.24 1.89 0.13
C SER A 217 -13.16 0.82 0.20
N GLN A 218 -11.91 1.20 0.44
CA GLN A 218 -10.77 0.28 0.38
C GLN A 218 -10.68 -0.62 1.61
N SER A 219 -10.38 -1.88 1.38
CA SER A 219 -10.04 -2.84 2.43
C SER A 219 -8.82 -2.37 3.25
N ARG A 220 -8.90 -2.48 4.57
CA ARG A 220 -7.79 -2.17 5.49
C ARG A 220 -6.73 -3.28 5.56
N PHE A 221 -6.82 -4.28 4.71
CA PHE A 221 -5.92 -5.43 4.68
C PHE A 221 -5.02 -5.46 3.46
N ILE A 222 -5.36 -4.67 2.42
CA ILE A 222 -4.66 -4.72 1.14
C ILE A 222 -4.50 -3.31 0.57
N ASP A 223 -3.39 -3.08 -0.13
CA ASP A 223 -3.05 -1.80 -0.80
C ASP A 223 -3.06 -0.58 0.14
N LEU A 224 -2.59 -0.75 1.37
CA LEU A 224 -2.49 0.35 2.32
C LEU A 224 -1.56 1.44 1.79
N PRO A 225 -1.89 2.73 2.00
CA PRO A 225 -0.97 3.82 1.71
C PRO A 225 0.39 3.62 2.40
N VAL A 226 1.46 3.90 1.67
CA VAL A 226 2.83 3.79 2.20
C VAL A 226 3.53 5.13 2.09
N VAL A 227 4.27 5.51 3.13
CA VAL A 227 5.20 6.63 3.12
C VAL A 227 6.54 6.22 3.74
N GLY A 228 7.60 6.90 3.35
CA GLY A 228 8.94 6.61 3.84
C GLY A 228 9.90 7.78 3.66
N PRO A 229 11.20 7.59 3.94
CA PRO A 229 12.22 8.65 3.82
C PRO A 229 12.24 9.30 2.44
N ARG A 230 12.03 8.53 1.37
CA ARG A 230 11.96 9.04 0.00
C ARG A 230 10.80 10.01 -0.19
N THR A 231 9.63 9.72 0.38
CA THR A 231 8.46 10.62 0.34
C THR A 231 8.80 11.97 0.97
N ILE A 232 9.43 11.98 2.16
CA ILE A 232 9.86 13.21 2.84
C ILE A 232 10.89 13.98 2.00
N SER A 233 11.87 13.28 1.42
CA SER A 233 12.85 13.92 0.53
C SER A 233 12.19 14.60 -0.67
N LEU A 234 11.19 13.97 -1.29
CA LEU A 234 10.46 14.54 -2.42
C LEU A 234 9.56 15.71 -2.00
N ILE A 235 8.92 15.66 -0.83
CA ILE A 235 8.16 16.75 -0.23
C ILE A 235 9.06 17.99 -0.06
N LYS A 236 10.27 17.81 0.50
CA LYS A 236 11.24 18.90 0.63
C LYS A 236 11.66 19.49 -0.73
N LYS A 237 11.93 18.61 -1.73
CA LYS A 237 12.29 19.05 -3.09
C LYS A 237 11.13 19.75 -3.80
N ALA A 238 9.89 19.44 -3.48
CA ALA A 238 8.70 20.12 -3.98
C ALA A 238 8.37 21.41 -3.23
N ASN A 239 9.23 21.83 -2.28
CA ASN A 239 9.05 23.03 -1.43
C ASN A 239 7.73 23.03 -0.64
N LEU A 240 7.25 21.83 -0.23
CA LEU A 240 6.08 21.67 0.61
C LEU A 240 6.45 21.77 2.10
N LYS A 241 5.53 22.28 2.93
CA LYS A 241 5.69 22.36 4.39
C LYS A 241 5.71 20.98 5.05
N GLY A 242 4.91 20.04 4.55
CA GLY A 242 4.80 18.77 5.23
C GLY A 242 3.92 17.71 4.57
N LEU A 243 3.65 16.71 5.38
CA LEU A 243 2.86 15.54 5.05
C LEU A 243 1.73 15.39 6.07
N ALA A 244 0.51 15.22 5.58
CA ALA A 244 -0.63 14.81 6.40
C ALA A 244 -1.09 13.41 5.99
N ILE A 245 -1.24 12.51 6.96
CA ILE A 245 -1.60 11.11 6.73
C ILE A 245 -2.64 10.61 7.73
N ASP A 246 -3.39 9.60 7.33
CA ASP A 246 -4.15 8.77 8.27
C ASP A 246 -3.19 7.79 8.96
N ILE A 247 -2.77 8.11 10.19
CA ILE A 247 -1.78 7.34 10.95
C ILE A 247 -2.24 5.91 11.28
N LYS A 248 -3.55 5.66 11.31
CA LYS A 248 -4.11 4.33 11.61
C LYS A 248 -4.04 3.38 10.41
N ASN A 249 -4.01 3.93 9.19
CA ASN A 249 -4.10 3.17 7.95
C ASN A 249 -2.93 3.41 7.00
N THR A 250 -1.89 4.14 7.38
CA THR A 250 -0.71 4.41 6.55
C THR A 250 0.51 3.66 7.08
N LEU A 251 1.14 2.89 6.22
CA LEU A 251 2.39 2.16 6.52
C LEU A 251 3.59 3.11 6.45
N ILE A 252 4.44 3.04 7.46
CA ILE A 252 5.66 3.83 7.54
C ILE A 252 6.86 2.93 7.27
N TYR A 253 7.48 3.13 6.12
CA TYR A 253 8.71 2.43 5.77
C TYR A 253 9.92 3.11 6.38
N LYS A 254 10.83 2.33 7.03
CA LYS A 254 12.02 2.83 7.74
C LYS A 254 11.67 3.98 8.70
N LYS A 255 10.78 3.68 9.65
CA LYS A 255 10.23 4.68 10.60
C LYS A 255 11.32 5.52 11.27
N GLY A 256 12.44 4.93 11.72
CA GLY A 256 13.52 5.67 12.36
C GLY A 256 14.13 6.74 11.43
N ASP A 257 14.41 6.40 10.17
CA ASP A 257 14.94 7.34 9.19
C ASP A 257 13.87 8.36 8.77
N PHE A 258 12.61 7.92 8.65
CA PHE A 258 11.48 8.80 8.33
C PHE A 258 11.29 9.91 9.37
N LEU A 259 11.42 9.62 10.67
CA LEU A 259 11.23 10.58 11.75
C LEU A 259 12.41 11.54 11.95
N ARG A 260 13.60 11.21 11.45
CA ARG A 260 14.79 12.07 11.51
C ARG A 260 14.80 13.17 10.44
N LEU A 261 14.02 13.00 9.40
CA LEU A 261 13.94 13.93 8.25
C LEU A 261 12.90 15.03 8.46
#